data_ad2b1de424ffdb794e6e36d16b1567d8
#
_entry.id   ad2b1de424ffdb794e6e36d16b1567d8
#
_cell.length_a   1.000
_cell.length_b   1.000
_cell.length_c   1.000
_cell.angle_alpha   90.00
_cell.angle_beta   90.00
_cell.angle_gamma   90.00
#
_symmetry.space_group_name_H-M   'P 1'
#
loop_
_entity.id
_entity.type
_entity.pdbx_description
1 polymer ?
#
loop_
_entity_poly.entity_id
_entity_poly.type
_entity_poly.pdbx_seq_one_letter_code
_entity_poly.pdbx_strand_id
1 'polypeptide(L)'
;MARLKIVRAIGETIVSITPVVEVAFEKYAGQGLYKQLREHEKNSDLYWLAHNALMRTEVIPPFGDDFLKDLISVEVLEDESPKG
;
A
#
# COMPACT_ATOMS: atom_id res chain seq x y z
N MET A 1 13.74 -1.43 3.12
CA MET A 1 12.38 -0.91 3.26
C MET A 1 11.52 -1.45 2.14
N ALA A 2 10.40 -2.01 2.46
CA ALA A 2 9.52 -2.55 1.44
C ALA A 2 8.87 -1.44 0.62
N ARG A 3 8.43 -1.78 -0.57
CA ARG A 3 7.81 -0.83 -1.48
C ARG A 3 6.52 -1.43 -2.02
N LEU A 4 5.68 -0.58 -2.58
CA LEU A 4 4.46 -1.01 -3.26
C LEU A 4 4.57 -0.68 -4.73
N LYS A 5 4.19 -1.64 -5.56
CA LYS A 5 4.03 -1.39 -6.98
C LYS A 5 2.54 -1.23 -7.21
N ILE A 6 2.13 -0.06 -7.60
CA ILE A 6 0.72 0.29 -7.74
C ILE A 6 0.45 0.55 -9.20
N VAL A 7 -0.44 -0.23 -9.80
CA VAL A 7 -0.81 -0.06 -11.20
C VAL A 7 -2.20 0.54 -11.25
N ARG A 8 -2.32 1.67 -11.91
CA ARG A 8 -3.58 2.37 -12.12
C ARG A 8 -3.80 2.56 -13.61
N ALA A 9 -5.00 2.99 -14.00
CA ALA A 9 -5.28 3.26 -15.40
C ALA A 9 -4.29 4.24 -16.01
N ILE A 10 -3.76 5.17 -15.23
CA ILE A 10 -2.81 6.17 -15.73
C ILE A 10 -1.37 5.67 -15.77
N GLY A 11 -1.08 4.52 -15.22
CA GLY A 11 0.29 3.97 -15.24
C GLY A 11 0.70 3.36 -13.94
N GLU A 12 1.99 3.00 -13.86
CA GLU A 12 2.55 2.31 -12.72
C GLU A 12 3.33 3.27 -11.84
N THR A 13 3.22 3.12 -10.54
CA THR A 13 3.96 3.91 -9.56
C THR A 13 4.55 2.98 -8.53
N ILE A 14 5.79 3.24 -8.13
CA ILE A 14 6.40 2.49 -7.03
C ILE A 14 6.63 3.45 -5.89
N VAL A 15 6.10 3.14 -4.72
CA VAL A 15 6.22 3.98 -3.54
C VAL A 15 6.77 3.20 -2.37
N SER A 16 7.50 3.87 -1.50
CA SER A 16 8.04 3.23 -0.31
C SER A 16 6.98 3.10 0.77
N ILE A 17 7.05 2.02 1.53
CA ILE A 17 6.24 1.88 2.72
C ILE A 17 7.07 2.45 3.87
N THR A 18 6.84 3.72 4.16
CA THR A 18 7.61 4.43 5.18
C THR A 18 7.05 4.14 6.57
N PRO A 19 7.80 4.47 7.63
CA PRO A 19 7.26 4.29 8.99
C PRO A 19 5.94 5.01 9.22
N VAL A 20 5.73 6.16 8.60
CA VAL A 20 4.47 6.87 8.75
C VAL A 20 3.32 6.03 8.18
N VAL A 21 3.54 5.41 7.04
CA VAL A 21 2.55 4.55 6.42
C VAL A 21 2.34 3.30 7.25
N GLU A 22 3.42 2.73 7.80
CA GLU A 22 3.30 1.54 8.65
C GLU A 22 2.45 1.81 9.87
N VAL A 23 2.68 2.93 10.55
CA VAL A 23 1.92 3.26 11.74
C VAL A 23 0.46 3.53 11.39
N ALA A 24 0.20 4.22 10.28
CA ALA A 24 -1.17 4.46 9.84
C ALA A 24 -1.89 3.14 9.57
N PHE A 25 -1.18 2.19 8.95
CA PHE A 25 -1.78 0.89 8.67
C PHE A 25 -2.08 0.13 9.95
N GLU A 26 -1.18 0.19 10.94
CA GLU A 26 -1.42 -0.49 12.22
C GLU A 26 -2.67 0.03 12.90
N LYS A 27 -2.90 1.34 12.82
CA LYS A 27 -4.10 1.90 13.40
C LYS A 27 -5.35 1.46 12.66
N TYR A 28 -5.24 1.34 11.35
CA TYR A 28 -6.37 0.88 10.53
C TYR A 28 -6.67 -0.59 10.78
N ALA A 29 -5.66 -1.43 10.82
CA ALA A 29 -5.85 -2.88 10.88
C ALA A 29 -5.89 -3.44 12.29
N GLY A 30 -5.37 -2.72 13.26
CA GLY A 30 -5.32 -3.19 14.63
C GLY A 30 -4.14 -4.11 14.91
N GLN A 31 -3.26 -4.30 13.96
CA GLN A 31 -2.03 -5.08 14.17
C GLN A 31 -1.01 -4.72 13.08
N GLY A 32 0.18 -5.22 13.21
CA GLY A 32 1.28 -4.87 12.33
C GLY A 32 1.01 -5.22 10.88
N LEU A 33 1.64 -4.46 10.00
CA LEU A 33 1.43 -4.56 8.56
C LEU A 33 1.66 -5.97 8.03
N TYR A 34 2.84 -6.53 8.29
CA TYR A 34 3.16 -7.81 7.68
C TYR A 34 2.36 -8.96 8.27
N LYS A 35 2.05 -8.86 9.56
CA LYS A 35 1.22 -9.86 10.19
C LYS A 35 -0.19 -9.85 9.60
N GLN A 36 -0.77 -8.65 9.43
CA GLN A 36 -2.10 -8.52 8.86
C GLN A 36 -2.16 -9.07 7.45
N LEU A 37 -1.19 -8.70 6.61
CA LEU A 37 -1.19 -9.15 5.22
C LEU A 37 -1.01 -10.66 5.13
N ARG A 38 -0.15 -11.20 6.00
CA ARG A 38 0.14 -12.63 5.96
C ARG A 38 -1.03 -13.47 6.46
N GLU A 39 -1.68 -13.00 7.52
CA GLU A 39 -2.73 -13.80 8.15
C GLU A 39 -4.08 -13.67 7.48
N HIS A 40 -4.38 -12.50 6.93
CA HIS A 40 -5.74 -12.28 6.41
C HIS A 40 -5.80 -12.23 4.90
N GLU A 41 -4.72 -11.85 4.25
CA GLU A 41 -4.62 -11.87 2.78
C GLU A 41 -5.78 -11.16 2.10
N LYS A 42 -6.18 -10.02 2.64
CA LYS A 42 -7.31 -9.28 2.07
C LYS A 42 -6.81 -8.25 1.08
N ASN A 43 -7.37 -8.26 -0.12
CA ASN A 43 -7.01 -7.26 -1.11
C ASN A 43 -7.38 -5.86 -0.65
N SER A 44 -8.46 -5.72 0.11
CA SER A 44 -8.86 -4.40 0.59
C SER A 44 -7.78 -3.78 1.47
N ASP A 45 -7.02 -4.60 2.20
CA ASP A 45 -5.92 -4.09 3.01
C ASP A 45 -4.80 -3.53 2.12
N LEU A 46 -4.49 -4.23 1.03
CA LEU A 46 -3.48 -3.75 0.08
C LEU A 46 -3.93 -2.46 -0.59
N TYR A 47 -5.21 -2.37 -0.93
CA TYR A 47 -5.73 -1.17 -1.58
C TYR A 47 -5.72 0.02 -0.63
N TRP A 48 -6.06 -0.23 0.65
CA TRP A 48 -6.01 0.83 1.65
C TRP A 48 -4.57 1.31 1.85
N LEU A 49 -3.63 0.36 1.89
CA LEU A 49 -2.23 0.68 2.05
C LEU A 49 -1.73 1.53 0.87
N ALA A 50 -2.10 1.14 -0.35
CA ALA A 50 -1.71 1.88 -1.55
C ALA A 50 -2.24 3.31 -1.50
N HIS A 51 -3.50 3.47 -1.12
CA HIS A 51 -4.10 4.80 -1.01
C HIS A 51 -3.34 5.65 0.00
N ASN A 52 -3.05 5.07 1.17
CA ASN A 52 -2.37 5.82 2.22
C ASN A 52 -0.98 6.26 1.79
N ALA A 53 -0.25 5.39 1.09
CA ALA A 53 1.08 5.74 0.61
C ALA A 53 1.02 6.80 -0.48
N LEU A 54 0.08 6.68 -1.41
CA LEU A 54 -0.04 7.64 -2.51
C LEU A 54 -0.46 9.02 -2.05
N MET A 55 -1.40 9.10 -1.11
CA MET A 55 -1.91 10.40 -0.72
C MET A 55 -0.87 11.29 -0.06
N ARG A 56 0.26 10.72 0.31
CA ARG A 56 1.33 11.50 0.91
C ARG A 56 2.20 12.17 -0.12
N THR A 57 2.09 11.79 -1.39
CA THR A 57 2.92 12.35 -2.44
C THR A 57 2.11 12.96 -3.58
N GLU A 58 0.83 12.70 -3.67
CA GLU A 58 0.03 13.28 -4.74
C GLU A 58 -1.42 13.48 -4.27
N VAL A 59 -2.14 14.29 -5.01
CA VAL A 59 -3.55 14.55 -4.70
C VAL A 59 -4.37 13.47 -5.39
N ILE A 60 -5.12 12.71 -4.61
CA ILE A 60 -5.94 11.63 -5.12
C ILE A 60 -7.29 11.66 -4.42
N PRO A 61 -8.32 11.01 -4.98
CA PRO A 61 -9.61 10.94 -4.31
C PRO A 61 -9.50 10.24 -2.96
N PRO A 62 -10.42 10.48 -2.04
CA PRO A 62 -10.44 9.73 -0.80
C PRO A 62 -10.61 8.24 -1.08
N PHE A 63 -10.23 7.41 -0.12
CA PHE A 63 -10.36 5.97 -0.29
C PHE A 63 -11.84 5.63 -0.46
N GLY A 64 -12.17 5.02 -1.56
CA GLY A 64 -13.54 4.66 -1.91
C GLY A 64 -13.63 4.39 -3.39
N ASP A 65 -14.85 4.42 -3.92
CA ASP A 65 -15.10 4.00 -5.30
C ASP A 65 -14.31 4.82 -6.33
N ASP A 66 -14.19 6.12 -6.13
CA ASP A 66 -13.51 6.96 -7.11
C ASP A 66 -12.03 6.63 -7.22
N PHE A 67 -11.41 6.26 -6.11
CA PHE A 67 -10.03 5.82 -6.13
C PHE A 67 -9.93 4.40 -6.70
N LEU A 68 -10.80 3.52 -6.24
CA LEU A 68 -10.71 2.10 -6.56
C LEU A 68 -11.02 1.80 -8.02
N LYS A 69 -11.88 2.59 -8.64
CA LYS A 69 -12.28 2.30 -10.02
C LYS A 69 -11.11 2.36 -11.00
N ASP A 70 -10.07 3.14 -10.70
CA ASP A 70 -8.91 3.26 -11.57
C ASP A 70 -7.75 2.37 -11.13
N LEU A 71 -7.90 1.69 -10.01
CA LEU A 71 -6.83 0.84 -9.47
C LEU A 71 -6.88 -0.52 -10.14
N ILE A 72 -5.76 -0.97 -10.65
CA ILE A 72 -5.68 -2.24 -11.35
C ILE A 72 -5.04 -3.29 -10.46
N SER A 73 -3.91 -2.99 -9.84
CA SER A 73 -3.26 -3.97 -8.96
C SER A 73 -2.32 -3.29 -7.98
N VAL A 74 -2.08 -3.97 -6.88
CA VAL A 74 -1.12 -3.53 -5.87
C VAL A 74 -0.31 -4.75 -5.45
N GLU A 75 1.00 -4.57 -5.46
CA GLU A 75 1.90 -5.67 -5.11
C GLU A 75 2.95 -5.17 -4.12
N VAL A 76 3.24 -5.94 -3.09
CA VAL A 76 4.30 -5.60 -2.14
C VAL A 76 5.61 -6.11 -2.70
N LEU A 77 6.58 -5.20 -2.82
CA LEU A 77 7.92 -5.56 -3.27
C LEU A 77 8.83 -5.59 -2.04
N GLU A 78 9.33 -6.77 -1.73
CA GLU A 78 10.20 -6.89 -0.58
C GLU A 78 11.56 -6.34 -0.90
N ASP A 79 12.20 -5.79 0.14
CA ASP A 79 13.53 -5.30 -0.02
C ASP A 79 14.44 -6.48 -0.13
N GLU A 80 15.17 -6.62 -1.21
CA GLU A 80 16.06 -7.72 -1.32
C GLU A 80 17.38 -7.34 -0.87
N SER A 81 17.54 -6.80 0.25
CA SER A 81 18.80 -6.43 0.76
C SER A 81 19.66 -7.60 0.81
N PRO A 82 20.82 -7.54 0.35
CA PRO A 82 21.75 -8.62 0.45
C PRO A 82 21.99 -8.83 1.89
N LYS A 83 21.98 -10.00 2.33
CA LYS A 83 22.22 -10.21 3.65
C LYS A 83 23.59 -10.10 3.85
N GLY A 84 23.98 -9.32 3.99
CA GLY A 84 25.46 -9.17 4.19
C GLY A 84 25.82 -10.11 4.37
#